data_d608111275dbcff31eae279dc8254016
#
_entry.id   d608111275dbcff31eae279dc8254016
#
_cell.length_a   1.000
_cell.length_b   1.000
_cell.length_c   1.000
_cell.angle_alpha   90.00
_cell.angle_beta   90.00
_cell.angle_gamma   90.00
#
_symmetry.space_group_name_H-M   'P 1'
#
loop_
_entity.id
_entity.type
_entity.pdbx_description
1 polymer ?
#
loop_
_entity_poly.entity_id
_entity_poly.type
_entity_poly.pdbx_seq_one_letter_code
_entity_poly.pdbx_strand_id
1 'polypeptide(L)'
;MKTFASFVLSAFCLAAPAFASDAPKAAKPDLAAGEAKYTAMCAACHGADGNSGSPENPKLAAQHPEYLVKQLSEFKSGKRANAIMSGMAGALSDEDMKNISAWLSNQKAKPGFAKDKDTVALGERIYRGGIADRQIAACAGCHSPTGAGIPSQYPRLSGQHAQYNAAQLTAFRDGVRKNNLQMTQIAAKLNDREIKAVADYMAGLR
;
A
#
# COMPACT_ATOMS: atom_id res chain seq x y z
N MET A 1 -79.31 25.34 2.03
CA MET A 1 -78.24 25.82 2.92
C MET A 1 -77.45 24.58 3.33
N LYS A 2 -76.25 24.37 2.81
CA LYS A 2 -75.36 23.22 3.11
C LYS A 2 -74.13 23.80 3.81
N THR A 3 -73.98 23.51 5.11
CA THR A 3 -72.85 23.90 5.92
C THR A 3 -71.70 22.92 5.73
N PHE A 4 -70.56 23.40 5.23
CA PHE A 4 -69.31 22.64 5.20
C PHE A 4 -68.55 22.81 6.53
N ALA A 5 -68.34 21.71 7.19
CA ALA A 5 -67.44 21.67 8.37
C ALA A 5 -66.02 21.38 7.91
N SER A 6 -65.11 22.37 8.13
CA SER A 6 -63.68 22.20 7.88
C SER A 6 -63.03 21.53 9.08
N PHE A 7 -62.49 20.29 8.85
CA PHE A 7 -61.61 19.62 9.82
C PHE A 7 -60.18 20.10 9.59
N VAL A 8 -59.63 20.78 10.60
CA VAL A 8 -58.20 21.13 10.67
C VAL A 8 -57.46 19.95 11.30
N LEU A 9 -56.66 19.28 10.48
CA LEU A 9 -55.79 18.18 10.94
C LEU A 9 -54.46 18.80 11.41
N SER A 10 -54.24 18.90 12.74
CA SER A 10 -52.97 19.35 13.28
C SER A 10 -51.97 18.19 13.30
N ALA A 11 -50.97 18.23 12.41
CA ALA A 11 -49.87 17.29 12.43
C ALA A 11 -48.87 17.64 13.56
N PHE A 12 -48.83 16.79 14.57
CA PHE A 12 -47.84 16.84 15.63
C PHE A 12 -46.55 16.19 15.17
N CYS A 13 -45.53 16.99 14.77
CA CYS A 13 -44.19 16.50 14.49
C CYS A 13 -43.48 16.17 15.83
N LEU A 14 -43.39 14.88 16.13
CA LEU A 14 -42.54 14.36 17.20
C LEU A 14 -41.06 14.42 16.70
N ALA A 15 -40.31 15.45 17.15
CA ALA A 15 -38.87 15.49 16.95
C ALA A 15 -38.20 14.48 17.90
N ALA A 16 -37.71 13.38 17.37
CA ALA A 16 -36.89 12.43 18.11
C ALA A 16 -35.48 13.07 18.33
N PRO A 17 -34.92 13.01 19.56
CA PRO A 17 -33.58 13.49 19.81
C PRO A 17 -32.59 12.58 19.06
N ALA A 18 -31.81 13.14 18.15
CA ALA A 18 -30.68 12.47 17.52
C ALA A 18 -29.57 12.33 18.56
N PHE A 19 -29.40 11.15 19.12
CA PHE A 19 -28.20 10.81 19.87
C PHE A 19 -27.05 10.66 18.88
N ALA A 20 -26.26 11.74 18.72
CA ALA A 20 -24.96 11.65 18.08
C ALA A 20 -24.08 10.79 19.01
N SER A 21 -23.85 9.54 18.67
CA SER A 21 -22.84 8.72 19.33
C SER A 21 -21.47 9.28 18.94
N ASP A 22 -20.79 9.94 19.88
CA ASP A 22 -19.37 10.26 19.76
C ASP A 22 -18.60 8.93 19.67
N ALA A 23 -18.34 8.48 18.45
CA ALA A 23 -17.39 7.38 18.23
C ALA A 23 -16.03 7.83 18.78
N PRO A 24 -15.34 7.00 19.60
CA PRO A 24 -14.06 7.39 20.17
C PRO A 24 -13.11 7.75 19.04
N LYS A 25 -12.61 8.98 19.03
CA LYS A 25 -11.64 9.47 18.07
C LYS A 25 -10.41 8.58 18.18
N ALA A 26 -10.07 7.87 17.10
CA ALA A 26 -8.92 6.97 17.08
C ALA A 26 -7.68 7.72 17.59
N ALA A 27 -7.00 7.13 18.57
CA ALA A 27 -5.79 7.71 19.14
C ALA A 27 -4.74 7.93 18.04
N LYS A 28 -4.02 9.04 18.13
CA LYS A 28 -2.90 9.29 17.20
C LYS A 28 -1.81 8.23 17.43
N PRO A 29 -1.14 7.74 16.36
CA PRO A 29 -0.04 6.81 16.51
C PRO A 29 1.09 7.37 17.37
N ASP A 30 1.66 6.54 18.25
CA ASP A 30 2.83 6.85 19.06
C ASP A 30 4.10 6.51 18.26
N LEU A 31 4.81 7.54 17.81
CA LEU A 31 6.02 7.38 16.99
C LEU A 31 7.18 6.79 17.78
N ALA A 32 7.31 7.10 19.08
CA ALA A 32 8.39 6.57 19.92
C ALA A 32 8.19 5.07 20.20
N ALA A 33 6.95 4.67 20.49
CA ALA A 33 6.60 3.25 20.61
C ALA A 33 6.80 2.51 19.28
N GLY A 34 6.46 3.15 18.15
CA GLY A 34 6.68 2.62 16.80
C GLY A 34 8.15 2.39 16.50
N GLU A 35 9.02 3.35 16.81
CA GLU A 35 10.48 3.24 16.67
C GLU A 35 11.06 2.12 17.52
N ALA A 36 10.70 2.07 18.80
CA ALA A 36 11.19 1.06 19.72
C ALA A 36 10.81 -0.37 19.25
N LYS A 37 9.55 -0.57 18.86
CA LYS A 37 9.08 -1.86 18.36
C LYS A 37 9.73 -2.23 17.02
N TYR A 38 9.86 -1.27 16.10
CA TYR A 38 10.52 -1.48 14.82
C TYR A 38 11.99 -1.89 15.01
N THR A 39 12.72 -1.17 15.85
CA THR A 39 14.12 -1.44 16.12
C THR A 39 14.34 -2.84 16.68
N ALA A 40 13.47 -3.27 17.59
CA ALA A 40 13.57 -4.59 18.22
C ALA A 40 13.26 -5.76 17.27
N MET A 41 12.35 -5.57 16.31
CA MET A 41 11.81 -6.69 15.53
C MET A 41 12.10 -6.63 14.03
N CYS A 42 12.26 -5.45 13.46
CA CYS A 42 12.23 -5.26 12.01
C CYS A 42 13.57 -4.80 11.43
N ALA A 43 14.34 -4.04 12.21
CA ALA A 43 15.54 -3.34 11.76
C ALA A 43 16.63 -4.27 11.22
N ALA A 44 16.76 -5.48 11.76
CA ALA A 44 17.76 -6.45 11.32
C ALA A 44 17.65 -6.81 9.82
N CYS A 45 16.41 -6.85 9.28
CA CYS A 45 16.17 -7.18 7.89
C CYS A 45 15.88 -5.95 7.02
N HIS A 46 15.17 -4.95 7.60
CA HIS A 46 14.70 -3.79 6.83
C HIS A 46 15.56 -2.53 7.00
N GLY A 47 16.69 -2.64 7.75
CA GLY A 47 17.58 -1.51 8.07
C GLY A 47 17.07 -0.66 9.22
N ALA A 48 17.96 0.01 9.94
CA ALA A 48 17.63 0.78 11.14
C ALA A 48 16.64 1.94 10.87
N ASP A 49 16.63 2.47 9.65
CA ASP A 49 15.81 3.59 9.21
C ASP A 49 14.74 3.18 8.15
N GLY A 50 14.49 1.88 8.01
CA GLY A 50 13.59 1.37 6.98
C GLY A 50 14.16 1.34 5.56
N ASN A 51 15.44 1.68 5.39
CA ASN A 51 16.14 1.61 4.10
C ASN A 51 17.02 0.36 4.04
N SER A 52 16.40 -0.79 3.81
CA SER A 52 17.12 -2.06 3.67
C SER A 52 18.28 -1.97 2.68
N GLY A 53 19.41 -2.54 3.06
CA GLY A 53 20.53 -2.77 2.15
C GLY A 53 20.43 -4.07 1.35
N SER A 54 19.56 -4.99 1.76
CA SER A 54 19.34 -6.26 1.07
C SER A 54 18.25 -6.14 0.01
N PRO A 55 18.54 -6.52 -1.24
CA PRO A 55 17.57 -6.40 -2.33
C PRO A 55 16.36 -7.35 -2.19
N GLU A 56 16.43 -8.33 -1.33
CA GLU A 56 15.36 -9.29 -1.04
C GLU A 56 14.36 -8.73 -0.01
N ASN A 57 14.84 -7.87 0.88
CA ASN A 57 14.05 -7.23 1.91
C ASN A 57 13.62 -5.84 1.43
N PRO A 58 12.33 -5.50 1.40
CA PRO A 58 11.90 -4.20 0.89
C PRO A 58 12.36 -3.04 1.78
N LYS A 59 12.64 -1.91 1.14
CA LYS A 59 12.69 -0.63 1.81
C LYS A 59 11.29 -0.25 2.26
N LEU A 60 11.16 0.20 3.50
CA LEU A 60 9.89 0.57 4.13
C LEU A 60 9.81 2.07 4.42
N ALA A 61 10.95 2.78 4.42
CA ALA A 61 11.02 4.21 4.65
C ALA A 61 10.15 5.00 3.67
N ALA A 62 9.43 6.00 4.18
CA ALA A 62 8.50 6.87 3.44
C ALA A 62 7.38 6.11 2.70
N GLN A 63 7.06 4.89 3.09
CA GLN A 63 5.89 4.18 2.59
C GLN A 63 4.63 4.68 3.29
N HIS A 64 3.49 4.65 2.59
CA HIS A 64 2.20 5.07 3.14
C HIS A 64 1.81 4.19 4.34
N PRO A 65 1.44 4.80 5.47
CA PRO A 65 1.19 4.06 6.71
C PRO A 65 0.02 3.08 6.57
N GLU A 66 -1.05 3.45 5.85
CA GLU A 66 -2.20 2.58 5.63
C GLU A 66 -1.82 1.33 4.79
N TYR A 67 -0.91 1.50 3.83
CA TYR A 67 -0.39 0.37 3.07
C TYR A 67 0.43 -0.57 3.95
N LEU A 68 1.29 -0.03 4.83
CA LEU A 68 2.08 -0.83 5.75
C LEU A 68 1.19 -1.60 6.74
N VAL A 69 0.21 -0.93 7.36
CA VAL A 69 -0.78 -1.57 8.25
C VAL A 69 -1.50 -2.70 7.51
N LYS A 70 -2.00 -2.42 6.28
CA LYS A 70 -2.65 -3.43 5.45
C LYS A 70 -1.74 -4.64 5.21
N GLN A 71 -0.47 -4.43 4.86
CA GLN A 71 0.45 -5.54 4.59
C GLN A 71 0.74 -6.35 5.85
N LEU A 72 0.99 -5.71 7.00
CA LEU A 72 1.22 -6.39 8.27
C LEU A 72 0.00 -7.23 8.69
N SER A 73 -1.20 -6.64 8.62
CA SER A 73 -2.46 -7.35 8.91
C SER A 73 -2.69 -8.54 7.98
N GLU A 74 -2.34 -8.40 6.70
CA GLU A 74 -2.52 -9.48 5.72
C GLU A 74 -1.45 -10.58 5.82
N PHE A 75 -0.25 -10.28 6.29
CA PHE A 75 0.72 -11.29 6.70
C PHE A 75 0.26 -12.04 7.96
N LYS A 76 -0.25 -11.32 8.96
CA LYS A 76 -0.77 -11.91 10.21
C LYS A 76 -1.95 -12.84 9.94
N SER A 77 -2.88 -12.45 9.07
CA SER A 77 -4.05 -13.27 8.70
C SER A 77 -3.77 -14.35 7.65
N GLY A 78 -2.57 -14.41 7.07
CA GLY A 78 -2.21 -15.34 6.00
C GLY A 78 -2.75 -14.94 4.61
N LYS A 79 -3.47 -13.82 4.47
CA LYS A 79 -3.96 -13.33 3.18
C LYS A 79 -2.83 -12.95 2.22
N ARG A 80 -1.68 -12.53 2.76
CA ARG A 80 -0.43 -12.38 2.05
C ARG A 80 0.57 -13.42 2.56
N ALA A 81 0.89 -14.41 1.72
CA ALA A 81 1.75 -15.51 2.10
C ALA A 81 3.23 -15.08 2.13
N ASN A 82 3.88 -15.25 3.28
CA ASN A 82 5.33 -15.19 3.48
C ASN A 82 5.64 -15.72 4.88
N ALA A 83 6.33 -16.85 5.01
CA ALA A 83 6.52 -17.52 6.29
C ALA A 83 7.22 -16.64 7.34
N ILE A 84 8.27 -15.89 6.94
CA ILE A 84 9.01 -15.00 7.84
C ILE A 84 8.09 -13.87 8.30
N MET A 85 7.47 -13.14 7.35
CA MET A 85 6.64 -12.00 7.70
C MET A 85 5.36 -12.37 8.44
N SER A 86 4.79 -13.57 8.20
CA SER A 86 3.64 -14.06 8.98
C SER A 86 4.01 -14.28 10.44
N GLY A 87 5.19 -14.86 10.72
CA GLY A 87 5.71 -15.00 12.09
C GLY A 87 5.94 -13.63 12.76
N MET A 88 6.60 -12.70 12.06
CA MET A 88 6.88 -11.36 12.58
C MET A 88 5.60 -10.57 12.85
N ALA A 89 4.66 -10.54 11.90
CA ALA A 89 3.40 -9.83 12.03
C ALA A 89 2.45 -10.48 13.04
N GLY A 90 2.54 -11.80 13.23
CA GLY A 90 1.76 -12.54 14.22
C GLY A 90 1.96 -12.05 15.65
N ALA A 91 3.16 -11.58 15.97
CA ALA A 91 3.55 -11.06 17.29
C ALA A 91 3.12 -9.58 17.52
N LEU A 92 2.57 -8.89 16.52
CA LEU A 92 2.19 -7.48 16.60
C LEU A 92 0.72 -7.33 16.99
N SER A 93 0.42 -6.35 17.86
CA SER A 93 -0.93 -5.83 18.05
C SER A 93 -1.32 -4.89 16.89
N ASP A 94 -2.60 -4.56 16.77
CA ASP A 94 -3.07 -3.57 15.79
C ASP A 94 -2.50 -2.18 16.07
N GLU A 95 -2.25 -1.87 17.34
CA GLU A 95 -1.60 -0.63 17.76
C GLU A 95 -0.13 -0.62 17.37
N ASP A 96 0.62 -1.70 17.61
CA ASP A 96 2.00 -1.84 17.14
C ASP A 96 2.11 -1.62 15.63
N MET A 97 1.19 -2.22 14.84
CA MET A 97 1.19 -2.07 13.38
C MET A 97 0.97 -0.61 12.96
N LYS A 98 0.07 0.12 13.65
CA LYS A 98 -0.18 1.54 13.39
C LYS A 98 1.04 2.40 13.77
N ASN A 99 1.61 2.18 14.94
CA ASN A 99 2.75 2.94 15.45
C ASN A 99 3.99 2.74 14.59
N ILE A 100 4.35 1.50 14.27
CA ILE A 100 5.45 1.16 13.36
C ILE A 100 5.24 1.80 11.97
N SER A 101 4.04 1.69 11.42
CA SER A 101 3.72 2.22 10.09
C SER A 101 3.81 3.74 10.06
N ALA A 102 3.33 4.42 11.09
CA ALA A 102 3.43 5.87 11.23
C ALA A 102 4.89 6.32 11.38
N TRP A 103 5.69 5.63 12.19
CA TRP A 103 7.11 5.95 12.32
C TRP A 103 7.86 5.78 11.00
N LEU A 104 7.65 4.66 10.27
CA LEU A 104 8.26 4.39 8.96
C LEU A 104 7.87 5.42 7.90
N SER A 105 6.64 5.89 7.91
CA SER A 105 6.17 6.90 6.95
C SER A 105 6.89 8.24 7.10
N ASN A 106 7.41 8.54 8.29
CA ASN A 106 8.19 9.73 8.58
C ASN A 106 9.69 9.55 8.29
N GLN A 107 10.15 8.34 7.94
CA GLN A 107 11.54 8.12 7.59
C GLN A 107 11.84 8.64 6.19
N LYS A 108 13.07 9.10 5.97
CA LYS A 108 13.52 9.59 4.66
C LYS A 108 13.90 8.41 3.75
N ALA A 109 13.20 8.26 2.64
CA ALA A 109 13.55 7.24 1.65
C ALA A 109 14.92 7.55 1.00
N LYS A 110 15.82 6.58 0.98
CA LYS A 110 17.04 6.64 0.19
C LYS A 110 16.75 6.32 -1.28
N PRO A 111 17.29 7.09 -2.23
CA PRO A 111 17.07 6.84 -3.64
C PRO A 111 17.58 5.46 -4.05
N GLY A 112 16.99 4.91 -5.08
CA GLY A 112 17.51 3.78 -5.84
C GLY A 112 17.94 4.21 -7.23
N PHE A 113 18.42 3.25 -8.02
CA PHE A 113 18.90 3.50 -9.37
C PHE A 113 18.48 2.35 -10.28
N ALA A 114 18.06 2.67 -11.51
CA ALA A 114 17.99 1.72 -12.61
C ALA A 114 19.42 1.33 -13.01
N LYS A 115 19.65 0.05 -13.22
CA LYS A 115 21.00 -0.49 -13.50
C LYS A 115 21.11 -1.10 -14.90
N ASP A 116 20.00 -1.50 -15.48
CA ASP A 116 19.95 -2.18 -16.78
C ASP A 116 19.69 -1.16 -17.89
N LYS A 117 20.78 -0.70 -18.52
CA LYS A 117 20.72 0.28 -19.61
C LYS A 117 19.99 -0.23 -20.85
N ASP A 118 19.97 -1.56 -21.06
CA ASP A 118 19.39 -2.16 -22.27
C ASP A 118 17.86 -2.28 -22.16
N THR A 119 17.34 -2.36 -20.95
CA THR A 119 15.91 -2.55 -20.72
C THR A 119 15.21 -1.37 -20.05
N VAL A 120 15.94 -0.37 -19.54
CA VAL A 120 15.35 0.78 -18.84
C VAL A 120 14.31 1.54 -19.68
N ALA A 121 14.58 1.72 -20.99
CA ALA A 121 13.64 2.37 -21.91
C ALA A 121 12.36 1.54 -22.14
N LEU A 122 12.45 0.21 -22.11
CA LEU A 122 11.27 -0.66 -22.11
C LEU A 122 10.49 -0.51 -20.81
N GLY A 123 11.18 -0.51 -19.68
CA GLY A 123 10.58 -0.30 -18.36
C GLY A 123 9.84 1.04 -18.27
N GLU A 124 10.43 2.11 -18.79
CA GLU A 124 9.80 3.43 -18.86
C GLU A 124 8.51 3.41 -19.68
N ARG A 125 8.55 2.85 -20.89
CA ARG A 125 7.34 2.75 -21.74
C ARG A 125 6.23 1.99 -21.05
N ILE A 126 6.52 0.86 -20.42
CA ILE A 126 5.53 0.07 -19.68
C ILE A 126 4.99 0.85 -18.49
N TYR A 127 5.86 1.48 -17.71
CA TYR A 127 5.46 2.22 -16.52
C TYR A 127 4.55 3.41 -16.87
N ARG A 128 4.92 4.20 -17.89
CA ARG A 128 4.22 5.43 -18.26
C ARG A 128 3.06 5.23 -19.21
N GLY A 129 3.15 4.26 -20.13
CA GLY A 129 2.18 4.04 -21.20
C GLY A 129 1.40 2.74 -21.12
N GLY A 130 1.86 1.77 -20.32
CA GLY A 130 1.28 0.42 -20.34
C GLY A 130 1.61 -0.33 -21.64
N ILE A 131 0.78 -1.34 -21.97
CA ILE A 131 0.84 -2.11 -23.21
C ILE A 131 -0.59 -2.26 -23.73
N ALA A 132 -0.98 -1.38 -24.63
CA ALA A 132 -2.39 -1.20 -25.04
C ALA A 132 -2.99 -2.44 -25.72
N ASP A 133 -2.26 -3.08 -26.63
CA ASP A 133 -2.68 -4.28 -27.36
C ASP A 133 -2.94 -5.49 -26.46
N ARG A 134 -2.32 -5.53 -25.28
CA ARG A 134 -2.57 -6.52 -24.23
C ARG A 134 -3.40 -6.01 -23.06
N GLN A 135 -3.95 -4.82 -23.16
CA GLN A 135 -4.76 -4.19 -22.12
C GLN A 135 -4.04 -4.16 -20.75
N ILE A 136 -2.74 -3.82 -20.76
CA ILE A 136 -1.96 -3.59 -19.57
C ILE A 136 -1.95 -2.09 -19.31
N ALA A 137 -2.60 -1.68 -18.23
CA ALA A 137 -2.67 -0.29 -17.83
C ALA A 137 -1.27 0.27 -17.44
N ALA A 138 -1.06 1.57 -17.68
CA ALA A 138 0.13 2.26 -17.23
C ALA A 138 0.24 2.24 -15.69
N CYS A 139 1.36 1.79 -15.16
CA CYS A 139 1.61 1.75 -13.71
C CYS A 139 1.50 3.15 -13.08
N ALA A 140 1.96 4.17 -13.83
CA ALA A 140 1.92 5.58 -13.43
C ALA A 140 0.51 6.09 -13.12
N GLY A 141 -0.54 5.53 -13.72
CA GLY A 141 -1.93 5.93 -13.48
C GLY A 141 -2.39 5.69 -12.04
N CYS A 142 -1.87 4.63 -11.40
CA CYS A 142 -2.19 4.30 -10.02
C CYS A 142 -1.04 4.65 -9.06
N HIS A 143 0.20 4.40 -9.47
CA HIS A 143 1.37 4.60 -8.60
C HIS A 143 2.04 5.97 -8.74
N SER A 144 1.44 6.91 -9.44
CA SER A 144 1.90 8.24 -9.83
C SER A 144 3.07 8.23 -10.83
N PRO A 145 3.27 9.30 -11.62
CA PRO A 145 4.38 9.38 -12.58
C PRO A 145 5.77 9.29 -11.95
N THR A 146 5.90 9.71 -10.70
CA THR A 146 7.15 9.65 -9.92
C THR A 146 7.29 8.38 -9.08
N GLY A 147 6.29 7.50 -9.07
CA GLY A 147 6.28 6.32 -8.22
C GLY A 147 6.01 6.62 -6.74
N ALA A 148 5.53 7.81 -6.42
CA ALA A 148 5.21 8.18 -5.04
C ALA A 148 4.00 7.42 -4.47
N GLY A 149 3.17 6.87 -5.34
CA GLY A 149 1.89 6.26 -4.97
C GLY A 149 0.80 7.28 -4.70
N ILE A 150 -0.31 6.80 -4.19
CA ILE A 150 -1.44 7.62 -3.71
C ILE A 150 -1.76 7.14 -2.29
N PRO A 151 -1.67 8.00 -1.27
CA PRO A 151 -1.95 7.62 0.12
C PRO A 151 -3.26 6.85 0.26
N SER A 152 -3.26 5.86 1.15
CA SER A 152 -4.36 4.93 1.42
C SER A 152 -4.79 4.01 0.27
N GLN A 153 -4.41 4.30 -0.98
CA GLN A 153 -4.86 3.54 -2.15
C GLN A 153 -3.74 2.71 -2.79
N TYR A 154 -2.64 3.37 -3.17
CA TYR A 154 -1.55 2.73 -3.93
C TYR A 154 -0.19 3.01 -3.28
N PRO A 155 0.66 1.98 -3.11
CA PRO A 155 1.94 2.15 -2.45
C PRO A 155 2.95 2.95 -3.29
N ARG A 156 3.90 3.56 -2.59
CA ARG A 156 5.13 4.09 -3.15
C ARG A 156 5.96 2.95 -3.75
N LEU A 157 6.46 3.15 -4.96
CA LEU A 157 7.34 2.23 -5.68
C LEU A 157 8.73 2.82 -5.92
N SER A 158 8.84 4.16 -5.95
CA SER A 158 10.09 4.86 -6.26
C SER A 158 11.20 4.52 -5.26
N GLY A 159 12.37 4.26 -5.79
CA GLY A 159 13.56 3.94 -5.00
C GLY A 159 13.56 2.54 -4.36
N GLN A 160 12.54 1.73 -4.57
CA GLN A 160 12.47 0.35 -4.07
C GLN A 160 13.47 -0.54 -4.84
N HIS A 161 13.95 -1.59 -4.21
CA HIS A 161 14.82 -2.57 -4.86
C HIS A 161 14.19 -3.20 -6.10
N ALA A 162 14.91 -3.21 -7.22
CA ALA A 162 14.44 -3.81 -8.47
C ALA A 162 14.10 -5.30 -8.29
N GLN A 163 14.94 -6.04 -7.56
CA GLN A 163 14.72 -7.46 -7.28
C GLN A 163 13.43 -7.70 -6.50
N TYR A 164 13.18 -6.87 -5.47
CA TYR A 164 11.93 -6.95 -4.72
C TYR A 164 10.72 -6.64 -5.59
N ASN A 165 10.77 -5.56 -6.39
CA ASN A 165 9.69 -5.21 -7.30
C ASN A 165 9.40 -6.35 -8.30
N ALA A 166 10.46 -6.93 -8.90
CA ALA A 166 10.32 -8.06 -9.81
C ALA A 166 9.70 -9.29 -9.13
N ALA A 167 10.19 -9.65 -7.94
CA ALA A 167 9.65 -10.76 -7.17
C ALA A 167 8.17 -10.56 -6.81
N GLN A 168 7.75 -9.34 -6.47
CA GLN A 168 6.35 -9.06 -6.17
C GLN A 168 5.45 -9.12 -7.41
N LEU A 169 5.90 -8.61 -8.55
CA LEU A 169 5.16 -8.73 -9.81
C LEU A 169 5.03 -10.20 -10.24
N THR A 170 6.10 -10.96 -10.14
CA THR A 170 6.08 -12.40 -10.40
C THR A 170 5.12 -13.13 -9.45
N ALA A 171 5.16 -12.81 -8.15
CA ALA A 171 4.26 -13.42 -7.18
C ALA A 171 2.78 -13.09 -7.43
N PHE A 172 2.46 -11.89 -7.92
CA PHE A 172 1.10 -11.55 -8.36
C PHE A 172 0.71 -12.30 -9.63
N ARG A 173 1.62 -12.40 -10.62
CA ARG A 173 1.39 -13.13 -11.88
C ARG A 173 1.10 -14.59 -11.63
N ASP A 174 1.93 -15.22 -10.81
CA ASP A 174 1.87 -16.66 -10.55
C ASP A 174 0.83 -17.03 -9.48
N GLY A 175 0.09 -16.04 -8.97
CA GLY A 175 -0.98 -16.25 -7.98
C GLY A 175 -0.50 -16.66 -6.59
N VAL A 176 0.78 -16.49 -6.28
CA VAL A 176 1.34 -16.65 -4.92
C VAL A 176 0.93 -15.48 -4.04
N ARG A 177 0.95 -14.26 -4.57
CA ARG A 177 0.43 -13.07 -3.92
C ARG A 177 -0.92 -12.70 -4.52
N LYS A 178 -2.00 -12.78 -3.70
CA LYS A 178 -3.40 -12.58 -4.14
C LYS A 178 -4.12 -11.45 -3.41
N ASN A 179 -3.39 -10.67 -2.62
CA ASN A 179 -3.98 -9.68 -1.73
C ASN A 179 -4.39 -8.36 -2.41
N ASN A 180 -4.31 -8.30 -3.74
CA ASN A 180 -4.83 -7.19 -4.55
C ASN A 180 -5.22 -7.69 -5.96
N LEU A 181 -6.52 -7.62 -6.26
CA LEU A 181 -7.07 -8.12 -7.53
C LEU A 181 -6.53 -7.37 -8.75
N GLN A 182 -6.43 -6.03 -8.66
CA GLN A 182 -5.94 -5.21 -9.77
C GLN A 182 -4.50 -5.58 -10.12
N MET A 183 -3.62 -5.71 -9.12
CA MET A 183 -2.24 -6.11 -9.36
C MET A 183 -2.12 -7.53 -9.92
N THR A 184 -2.96 -8.47 -9.47
CA THR A 184 -3.01 -9.82 -10.02
C THR A 184 -3.40 -9.79 -11.51
N GLN A 185 -4.43 -9.01 -11.88
CA GLN A 185 -4.89 -8.91 -13.26
C GLN A 185 -3.86 -8.24 -14.19
N ILE A 186 -3.15 -7.23 -13.71
CA ILE A 186 -2.11 -6.53 -14.47
C ILE A 186 -0.89 -7.44 -14.64
N ALA A 187 -0.40 -8.00 -13.54
CA ALA A 187 0.81 -8.81 -13.54
C ALA A 187 0.66 -10.12 -14.34
N ALA A 188 -0.54 -10.73 -14.34
CA ALA A 188 -0.84 -11.95 -15.11
C ALA A 188 -0.54 -11.82 -16.61
N LYS A 189 -0.52 -10.60 -17.12
CA LYS A 189 -0.29 -10.32 -18.54
C LYS A 189 1.18 -9.98 -18.87
N LEU A 190 2.05 -9.80 -17.86
CA LEU A 190 3.45 -9.43 -18.06
C LEU A 190 4.34 -10.67 -18.22
N ASN A 191 5.29 -10.61 -19.15
CA ASN A 191 6.35 -11.62 -19.26
C ASN A 191 7.58 -11.26 -18.40
N ASP A 192 8.54 -12.18 -18.27
CA ASP A 192 9.72 -12.00 -17.39
C ASP A 192 10.59 -10.81 -17.79
N ARG A 193 10.75 -10.57 -19.10
CA ARG A 193 11.54 -9.43 -19.60
C ARG A 193 10.88 -8.11 -19.21
N GLU A 194 9.58 -8.02 -19.32
CA GLU A 194 8.80 -6.84 -18.99
C GLU A 194 8.78 -6.59 -17.48
N ILE A 195 8.62 -7.63 -16.68
CA ILE A 195 8.69 -7.57 -15.23
C ILE A 195 10.06 -7.04 -14.78
N LYS A 196 11.17 -7.59 -15.32
CA LYS A 196 12.52 -7.13 -15.01
C LYS A 196 12.74 -5.68 -15.43
N ALA A 197 12.33 -5.32 -16.63
CA ALA A 197 12.50 -3.98 -17.17
C ALA A 197 11.75 -2.91 -16.34
N VAL A 198 10.45 -3.15 -16.05
CA VAL A 198 9.66 -2.19 -15.29
C VAL A 198 10.09 -2.12 -13.81
N ALA A 199 10.53 -3.24 -13.24
CA ALA A 199 11.04 -3.29 -11.88
C ALA A 199 12.34 -2.49 -11.72
N ASP A 200 13.26 -2.59 -12.69
CA ASP A 200 14.49 -1.80 -12.70
C ASP A 200 14.21 -0.31 -12.90
N TYR A 201 13.32 0.04 -13.83
CA TYR A 201 12.88 1.43 -14.02
C TYR A 201 12.28 2.03 -12.73
N MET A 202 11.39 1.29 -12.04
CA MET A 202 10.80 1.74 -10.78
C MET A 202 11.84 2.01 -9.68
N ALA A 203 12.94 1.25 -9.66
CA ALA A 203 14.01 1.49 -8.69
C ALA A 203 14.68 2.86 -8.89
N GLY A 204 14.71 3.38 -10.12
CA GLY A 204 15.27 4.69 -10.45
C GLY A 204 14.31 5.87 -10.35
N LEU A 205 13.01 5.66 -10.13
CA LEU A 205 12.03 6.74 -10.02
C LEU A 205 12.26 7.67 -8.82
N ARG A 206 12.00 8.96 -9.02
CA ARG A 206 12.17 10.05 -8.02
C ARG A 206 11.05 11.06 -8.10
#